data_58384480422eadf886c4426bf884f177
#
_entry.id   58384480422eadf886c4426bf884f177
#
_cell.length_a   1.000
_cell.length_b   1.000
_cell.length_c   1.000
_cell.angle_alpha   90.00
_cell.angle_beta   90.00
_cell.angle_gamma   90.00
#
_symmetry.space_group_name_H-M   'P 1'
#
loop_
_entity.id
_entity.type
_entity.pdbx_description
1 polymer ?
#
loop_
_entity_poly.entity_id
_entity_poly.type
_entity_poly.pdbx_seq_one_letter_code
_entity_poly.pdbx_strand_id
1 'polypeptide(L)'
;EVGTRMLGYPVLGTDADLLTLLGDYAYALVSVGQIKTPVLRTRLFDLLEQSGYALPVIVSPRAYVSPHATLGAGTIVMHGAVVNAGAVVGRNCIINSQSLVEHDVVIADHCHIATSAAINSGVRIGAGTFIGSSSSVRQCVNIGERCLIGMGQRVLIDCEAGTCMPPPKRSS
;
A
#
# COMPACT_ATOMS: atom_id res chain seq x y z
N GLU A 1 24.40 -6.57 -1.11
CA GLU A 1 25.69 -5.99 -0.69
C GLU A 1 26.00 -4.75 -1.54
N VAL A 2 26.57 -3.70 -0.93
CA VAL A 2 26.97 -2.47 -1.62
C VAL A 2 27.95 -2.83 -2.76
N GLY A 3 27.79 -2.18 -3.92
CA GLY A 3 28.60 -2.44 -5.13
C GLY A 3 28.10 -3.59 -6.00
N THR A 4 27.11 -4.36 -5.55
CA THR A 4 26.44 -5.36 -6.40
C THR A 4 25.33 -4.74 -7.26
N ARG A 5 24.68 -5.55 -8.10
CA ARG A 5 23.54 -5.11 -8.91
C ARG A 5 22.29 -5.92 -8.59
N MET A 6 21.16 -5.24 -8.51
CA MET A 6 19.84 -5.85 -8.38
C MET A 6 19.01 -5.46 -9.62
N LEU A 7 18.55 -6.42 -10.38
CA LEU A 7 17.80 -6.20 -11.64
C LEU A 7 18.49 -5.22 -12.61
N GLY A 8 19.82 -5.23 -12.64
CA GLY A 8 20.63 -4.33 -13.47
C GLY A 8 20.95 -2.96 -12.86
N TYR A 9 20.34 -2.59 -11.74
CA TYR A 9 20.61 -1.35 -11.02
C TYR A 9 21.68 -1.55 -9.94
N PRO A 10 22.60 -0.58 -9.75
CA PRO A 10 23.62 -0.68 -8.72
C PRO A 10 23.04 -0.55 -7.31
N VAL A 11 23.55 -1.32 -6.36
CA VAL A 11 23.32 -1.10 -4.93
C VAL A 11 24.33 -0.06 -4.43
N LEU A 12 23.88 1.16 -4.18
CA LEU A 12 24.73 2.32 -3.91
C LEU A 12 25.14 2.46 -2.45
N GLY A 13 24.33 1.93 -1.53
CA GLY A 13 24.58 2.12 -0.11
C GLY A 13 23.59 1.33 0.76
N THR A 14 23.61 1.66 2.03
CA THR A 14 22.74 1.18 3.09
C THR A 14 21.88 2.34 3.64
N ASP A 15 21.03 2.08 4.61
CA ASP A 15 20.24 3.12 5.30
C ASP A 15 21.16 4.23 5.91
N ALA A 16 22.40 3.91 6.28
CA ALA A 16 23.35 4.87 6.85
C ALA A 16 23.91 5.88 5.81
N ASP A 17 23.83 5.54 4.53
CA ASP A 17 24.37 6.36 3.45
C ASP A 17 23.35 7.35 2.86
N LEU A 18 22.10 7.32 3.33
CA LEU A 18 20.99 8.10 2.76
C LEU A 18 21.28 9.60 2.70
N LEU A 19 21.85 10.19 3.76
CA LEU A 19 22.17 11.63 3.76
C LEU A 19 23.23 12.01 2.72
N THR A 20 24.17 11.14 2.47
CA THR A 20 25.20 11.35 1.43
C THR A 20 24.58 11.20 0.04
N LEU A 21 23.72 10.22 -0.14
CA LEU A 21 23.07 9.95 -1.43
C LEU A 21 22.03 11.01 -1.81
N LEU A 22 21.47 11.76 -0.85
CA LEU A 22 20.48 12.80 -1.10
C LEU A 22 21.00 13.90 -2.07
N GLY A 23 22.30 14.18 -2.07
CA GLY A 23 22.90 15.15 -2.99
C GLY A 23 22.75 14.78 -4.46
N ASP A 24 22.78 13.49 -4.77
CA ASP A 24 22.66 12.96 -6.12
C ASP A 24 21.24 12.48 -6.47
N TYR A 25 20.45 12.09 -5.47
CA TYR A 25 19.11 11.49 -5.61
C TYR A 25 18.08 12.19 -4.73
N ALA A 26 17.35 13.13 -5.28
CA ALA A 26 16.32 13.90 -4.53
C ALA A 26 15.04 13.09 -4.25
N TYR A 27 14.81 11.98 -4.95
CA TYR A 27 13.59 11.18 -4.86
C TYR A 27 13.91 9.78 -4.35
N ALA A 28 13.01 9.25 -3.51
CA ALA A 28 13.12 7.89 -3.01
C ALA A 28 11.77 7.18 -3.00
N LEU A 29 11.80 5.86 -2.97
CA LEU A 29 10.61 5.01 -2.88
C LEU A 29 10.91 3.81 -1.99
N VAL A 30 9.99 3.48 -1.08
CA VAL A 30 10.06 2.25 -0.30
C VAL A 30 9.49 1.10 -1.14
N SER A 31 10.36 0.19 -1.59
CA SER A 31 9.96 -0.98 -2.40
C SER A 31 9.65 -2.23 -1.57
N VAL A 32 9.91 -2.19 -0.26
CA VAL A 32 9.60 -3.32 0.65
C VAL A 32 8.09 -3.53 0.73
N GLY A 33 7.65 -4.77 0.55
CA GLY A 33 6.24 -5.16 0.71
C GLY A 33 5.82 -5.23 2.18
N GLN A 34 4.51 -5.47 2.38
CA GLN A 34 3.89 -5.60 3.70
C GLN A 34 2.87 -6.71 3.66
N ILE A 35 2.87 -7.60 4.65
CA ILE A 35 1.83 -8.63 4.84
C ILE A 35 1.39 -8.65 6.31
N LYS A 36 2.23 -9.20 7.20
CA LYS A 36 1.87 -9.39 8.62
C LYS A 36 1.90 -8.10 9.44
N THR A 37 2.77 -7.17 9.08
CA THR A 37 2.98 -5.93 9.83
C THR A 37 3.49 -4.83 8.92
N PRO A 38 3.06 -3.57 9.10
CA PRO A 38 3.54 -2.41 8.37
C PRO A 38 4.88 -1.87 8.90
N VAL A 39 5.36 -2.35 10.06
CA VAL A 39 6.42 -1.71 10.86
C VAL A 39 7.68 -1.41 10.05
N LEU A 40 8.21 -2.37 9.30
CA LEU A 40 9.43 -2.16 8.53
C LEU A 40 9.22 -1.11 7.42
N ARG A 41 8.12 -1.22 6.68
CA ARG A 41 7.80 -0.30 5.59
C ARG A 41 7.56 1.11 6.12
N THR A 42 6.83 1.26 7.23
CA THR A 42 6.60 2.55 7.89
C THR A 42 7.93 3.16 8.36
N ARG A 43 8.75 2.40 9.07
CA ARG A 43 10.08 2.86 9.52
C ARG A 43 10.95 3.38 8.36
N LEU A 44 10.99 2.66 7.25
CA LEU A 44 11.77 3.08 6.07
C LEU A 44 11.20 4.34 5.42
N PHE A 45 9.87 4.47 5.37
CA PHE A 45 9.22 5.66 4.87
C PHE A 45 9.55 6.89 5.73
N ASP A 46 9.42 6.76 7.05
CA ASP A 46 9.72 7.83 8.00
C ASP A 46 11.19 8.23 7.94
N LEU A 47 12.10 7.25 7.80
CA LEU A 47 13.52 7.49 7.65
C LEU A 47 13.83 8.32 6.40
N LEU A 48 13.26 7.97 5.27
CA LEU A 48 13.45 8.71 4.01
C LEU A 48 12.89 10.13 4.11
N GLU A 49 11.71 10.31 4.71
CA GLU A 49 11.09 11.61 4.89
C GLU A 49 11.91 12.50 5.82
N GLN A 50 12.37 11.97 6.97
CA GLN A 50 13.25 12.66 7.90
C GLN A 50 14.62 13.01 7.31
N SER A 51 15.11 12.19 6.38
CA SER A 51 16.34 12.47 5.64
C SER A 51 16.18 13.54 4.55
N GLY A 52 14.95 14.00 4.28
CA GLY A 52 14.69 15.07 3.31
C GLY A 52 14.38 14.62 1.89
N TYR A 53 14.18 13.31 1.65
CA TYR A 53 13.79 12.81 0.33
C TYR A 53 12.36 13.20 -0.03
N ALA A 54 12.14 13.58 -1.28
CA ALA A 54 10.81 13.65 -1.85
C ALA A 54 10.31 12.22 -2.16
N LEU A 55 9.10 11.90 -1.72
CA LEU A 55 8.49 10.58 -1.86
C LEU A 55 7.32 10.66 -2.85
N PRO A 56 7.56 10.54 -4.16
CA PRO A 56 6.53 10.70 -5.17
C PRO A 56 5.50 9.57 -5.11
N VAL A 57 4.30 9.87 -5.59
CA VAL A 57 3.32 8.84 -5.94
C VAL A 57 3.77 8.16 -7.23
N ILE A 58 3.81 6.84 -7.23
CA ILE A 58 4.16 6.05 -8.41
C ILE A 58 2.91 5.36 -8.95
N VAL A 59 2.49 5.74 -10.13
CA VAL A 59 1.33 5.13 -10.81
C VAL A 59 1.79 4.41 -12.06
N SER A 60 1.45 3.12 -12.14
CA SER A 60 1.70 2.34 -13.35
C SER A 60 0.96 2.97 -14.55
N PRO A 61 1.58 3.06 -15.74
CA PRO A 61 0.90 3.51 -16.94
C PRO A 61 -0.25 2.58 -17.39
N ARG A 62 -0.36 1.40 -16.78
CA ARG A 62 -1.47 0.44 -16.99
C ARG A 62 -2.50 0.45 -15.87
N ALA A 63 -2.40 1.37 -14.91
CA ALA A 63 -3.42 1.60 -13.90
C ALA A 63 -4.38 2.70 -14.34
N TYR A 64 -5.59 2.67 -13.84
CA TYR A 64 -6.51 3.78 -13.92
C TYR A 64 -6.63 4.46 -12.57
N VAL A 65 -6.36 5.74 -12.51
CA VAL A 65 -6.64 6.57 -11.32
C VAL A 65 -7.52 7.73 -11.78
N SER A 66 -8.68 7.84 -11.18
CA SER A 66 -9.60 8.94 -11.46
C SER A 66 -8.92 10.29 -11.17
N PRO A 67 -9.12 11.32 -12.01
CA PRO A 67 -8.66 12.68 -11.73
C PRO A 67 -9.31 13.29 -10.49
N HIS A 68 -10.37 12.66 -9.97
CA HIS A 68 -11.08 13.06 -8.74
C HIS A 68 -10.66 12.22 -7.52
N ALA A 69 -9.66 11.35 -7.64
CA ALA A 69 -9.07 10.62 -6.52
C ALA A 69 -7.86 11.37 -5.96
N THR A 70 -7.56 11.15 -4.69
CA THR A 70 -6.37 11.69 -4.02
C THR A 70 -5.45 10.56 -3.58
N LEU A 71 -4.15 10.69 -3.86
CA LEU A 71 -3.12 9.73 -3.47
C LEU A 71 -2.04 10.42 -2.64
N GLY A 72 -1.72 9.88 -1.47
CA GLY A 72 -0.68 10.39 -0.59
C GLY A 72 0.74 10.01 -1.03
N ALA A 73 1.72 10.76 -0.54
CA ALA A 73 3.14 10.61 -0.87
C ALA A 73 3.65 9.16 -0.66
N GLY A 74 4.54 8.68 -1.51
CA GLY A 74 5.14 7.36 -1.45
C GLY A 74 4.18 6.20 -1.75
N THR A 75 2.94 6.48 -2.13
CA THR A 75 1.96 5.47 -2.52
C THR A 75 2.25 4.93 -3.91
N ILE A 76 2.11 3.62 -4.06
CA ILE A 76 2.33 2.90 -5.32
C ILE A 76 1.00 2.35 -5.82
N VAL A 77 0.66 2.62 -7.07
CA VAL A 77 -0.48 2.04 -7.78
C VAL A 77 0.05 1.14 -8.90
N MET A 78 -0.16 -0.17 -8.75
CA MET A 78 0.42 -1.19 -9.63
C MET A 78 -0.42 -1.42 -10.89
N HIS A 79 0.09 -2.31 -11.77
CA HIS A 79 -0.49 -2.59 -13.08
C HIS A 79 -1.94 -3.08 -12.99
N GLY A 80 -2.82 -2.49 -13.79
CA GLY A 80 -4.24 -2.86 -13.88
C GLY A 80 -5.06 -2.54 -12.64
N ALA A 81 -4.49 -1.88 -11.64
CA ALA A 81 -5.27 -1.37 -10.50
C ALA A 81 -6.19 -0.23 -10.95
N VAL A 82 -7.34 -0.13 -10.30
CA VAL A 82 -8.35 0.90 -10.55
C VAL A 82 -8.62 1.65 -9.26
N VAL A 83 -8.52 2.99 -9.30
CA VAL A 83 -8.88 3.88 -8.19
C VAL A 83 -9.93 4.87 -8.70
N ASN A 84 -11.17 4.74 -8.21
CA ASN A 84 -12.32 5.49 -8.71
C ASN A 84 -12.49 6.86 -8.05
N ALA A 85 -13.48 7.62 -8.54
CA ALA A 85 -13.72 9.01 -8.16
C ALA A 85 -14.04 9.17 -6.66
N GLY A 86 -13.55 10.22 -6.04
CA GLY A 86 -13.75 10.50 -4.62
C GLY A 86 -12.95 9.60 -3.67
N ALA A 87 -12.21 8.60 -4.20
CA ALA A 87 -11.34 7.80 -3.37
C ALA A 87 -10.18 8.63 -2.81
N VAL A 88 -9.91 8.44 -1.51
CA VAL A 88 -8.78 9.06 -0.81
C VAL A 88 -7.86 7.96 -0.30
N VAL A 89 -6.65 7.90 -0.82
CA VAL A 89 -5.62 6.94 -0.41
C VAL A 89 -4.51 7.71 0.29
N GLY A 90 -4.19 7.30 1.50
CA GLY A 90 -3.16 7.88 2.34
C GLY A 90 -1.74 7.68 1.80
N ARG A 91 -0.76 7.96 2.65
CA ARG A 91 0.67 7.91 2.33
C ARG A 91 1.22 6.50 2.46
N ASN A 92 2.29 6.21 1.71
CA ASN A 92 3.02 4.94 1.78
C ASN A 92 2.13 3.70 1.61
N CYS A 93 1.06 3.80 0.82
CA CYS A 93 0.18 2.68 0.52
C CYS A 93 0.66 1.87 -0.68
N ILE A 94 0.21 0.62 -0.75
CA ILE A 94 0.37 -0.24 -1.92
C ILE A 94 -1.02 -0.59 -2.43
N ILE A 95 -1.39 -0.08 -3.60
CA ILE A 95 -2.58 -0.49 -4.36
C ILE A 95 -2.06 -1.45 -5.42
N ASN A 96 -2.11 -2.75 -5.10
CA ASN A 96 -1.41 -3.78 -5.84
C ASN A 96 -2.11 -4.13 -7.17
N SER A 97 -1.46 -4.96 -7.97
CA SER A 97 -1.90 -5.29 -9.33
C SER A 97 -3.34 -5.77 -9.37
N GLN A 98 -4.12 -5.22 -10.32
CA GLN A 98 -5.52 -5.59 -10.56
C GLN A 98 -6.46 -5.38 -9.35
N SER A 99 -6.04 -4.68 -8.30
CA SER A 99 -6.94 -4.32 -7.21
C SER A 99 -7.92 -3.23 -7.63
N LEU A 100 -9.10 -3.24 -7.03
CA LEU A 100 -10.16 -2.27 -7.25
C LEU A 100 -10.41 -1.47 -5.97
N VAL A 101 -10.30 -0.16 -6.08
CA VAL A 101 -10.71 0.80 -5.06
C VAL A 101 -11.86 1.61 -5.63
N GLU A 102 -13.06 1.34 -5.17
CA GLU A 102 -14.30 1.97 -5.64
C GLU A 102 -14.43 3.43 -5.16
N HIS A 103 -15.47 4.10 -5.66
CA HIS A 103 -15.72 5.50 -5.38
C HIS A 103 -15.95 5.76 -3.88
N ASP A 104 -15.50 6.94 -3.41
CA ASP A 104 -15.67 7.41 -2.02
C ASP A 104 -15.02 6.51 -0.95
N VAL A 105 -14.13 5.61 -1.35
CA VAL A 105 -13.32 4.80 -0.41
C VAL A 105 -12.28 5.68 0.27
N VAL A 106 -12.07 5.49 1.56
CA VAL A 106 -10.99 6.13 2.32
C VAL A 106 -10.04 5.08 2.86
N ILE A 107 -8.80 5.12 2.42
CA ILE A 107 -7.69 4.25 2.88
C ILE A 107 -6.69 5.13 3.61
N ALA A 108 -6.47 4.87 4.89
CA ALA A 108 -5.49 5.59 5.70
C ALA A 108 -4.05 5.19 5.32
N ASP A 109 -3.05 5.79 5.98
CA ASP A 109 -1.64 5.61 5.69
C ASP A 109 -1.15 4.16 5.89
N HIS A 110 -0.08 3.79 5.18
CA HIS A 110 0.63 2.53 5.35
C HIS A 110 -0.21 1.27 5.11
N CYS A 111 -1.25 1.35 4.29
CA CYS A 111 -2.08 0.21 3.94
C CYS A 111 -1.55 -0.55 2.72
N HIS A 112 -1.88 -1.84 2.65
CA HIS A 112 -1.61 -2.65 1.46
C HIS A 112 -2.90 -3.35 1.01
N ILE A 113 -3.42 -2.93 -0.13
CA ILE A 113 -4.50 -3.58 -0.85
C ILE A 113 -3.85 -4.54 -1.84
N ALA A 114 -3.88 -5.83 -1.55
CA ALA A 114 -3.13 -6.84 -2.30
C ALA A 114 -3.78 -7.17 -3.65
N THR A 115 -3.08 -7.96 -4.44
CA THR A 115 -3.46 -8.31 -5.82
C THR A 115 -4.92 -8.75 -5.95
N SER A 116 -5.65 -8.13 -6.87
CA SER A 116 -7.06 -8.45 -7.18
C SER A 116 -8.04 -8.32 -6.01
N ALA A 117 -7.67 -7.62 -4.93
CA ALA A 117 -8.61 -7.31 -3.87
C ALA A 117 -9.59 -6.22 -4.33
N ALA A 118 -10.86 -6.34 -3.93
CA ALA A 118 -11.93 -5.42 -4.28
C ALA A 118 -12.46 -4.69 -3.04
N ILE A 119 -12.26 -3.37 -3.02
CA ILE A 119 -12.74 -2.48 -1.96
C ILE A 119 -13.94 -1.72 -2.51
N ASN A 120 -15.14 -2.08 -2.09
CA ASN A 120 -16.36 -1.48 -2.61
C ASN A 120 -16.63 -0.10 -2.02
N SER A 121 -17.60 0.61 -2.63
CA SER A 121 -17.86 2.04 -2.42
C SER A 121 -18.06 2.42 -0.95
N GLY A 122 -17.50 3.55 -0.54
CA GLY A 122 -17.68 4.13 0.78
C GLY A 122 -17.00 3.37 1.92
N VAL A 123 -16.19 2.35 1.65
CA VAL A 123 -15.40 1.61 2.66
C VAL A 123 -14.36 2.54 3.27
N ARG A 124 -14.12 2.38 4.58
CA ARG A 124 -13.04 3.06 5.30
C ARG A 124 -12.05 2.03 5.84
N ILE A 125 -10.76 2.24 5.61
CA ILE A 125 -9.69 1.33 6.04
C ILE A 125 -8.70 2.11 6.90
N GLY A 126 -8.53 1.68 8.14
CA GLY A 126 -7.60 2.25 9.10
C GLY A 126 -6.13 1.95 8.79
N ALA A 127 -5.24 2.78 9.34
CA ALA A 127 -3.83 2.78 9.04
C ALA A 127 -3.14 1.42 9.27
N GLY A 128 -2.16 1.10 8.45
CA GLY A 128 -1.35 -0.10 8.58
C GLY A 128 -2.07 -1.42 8.27
N THR A 129 -3.29 -1.37 7.75
CA THR A 129 -4.10 -2.54 7.43
C THR A 129 -3.66 -3.21 6.14
N PHE A 130 -3.68 -4.54 6.14
CA PHE A 130 -3.45 -5.39 4.98
C PHE A 130 -4.75 -6.07 4.54
N ILE A 131 -5.11 -5.92 3.27
CA ILE A 131 -6.22 -6.65 2.63
C ILE A 131 -5.61 -7.64 1.65
N GLY A 132 -5.76 -8.94 1.94
CA GLY A 132 -5.16 -10.04 1.19
C GLY A 132 -5.72 -10.20 -0.22
N SER A 133 -4.93 -10.85 -1.08
CA SER A 133 -5.25 -11.05 -2.49
C SER A 133 -6.63 -11.69 -2.69
N SER A 134 -7.36 -11.22 -3.70
CA SER A 134 -8.70 -11.70 -4.06
C SER A 134 -9.74 -11.61 -2.94
N SER A 135 -9.49 -10.80 -1.91
CA SER A 135 -10.50 -10.50 -0.89
C SER A 135 -11.47 -9.43 -1.38
N SER A 136 -12.69 -9.46 -0.88
CA SER A 136 -13.69 -8.44 -1.18
C SER A 136 -14.26 -7.84 0.10
N VAL A 137 -14.35 -6.52 0.14
CA VAL A 137 -14.95 -5.75 1.25
C VAL A 137 -16.27 -5.18 0.78
N ARG A 138 -17.37 -5.47 1.50
CA ARG A 138 -18.71 -4.96 1.19
C ARG A 138 -18.74 -3.43 1.33
N GLN A 139 -19.56 -2.76 0.53
CA GLN A 139 -19.74 -1.31 0.58
C GLN A 139 -20.06 -0.81 2.00
N CYS A 140 -19.56 0.38 2.32
CA CYS A 140 -19.77 1.11 3.59
C CYS A 140 -19.29 0.37 4.85
N VAL A 141 -18.44 -0.66 4.72
CA VAL A 141 -17.79 -1.34 5.85
C VAL A 141 -16.64 -0.49 6.36
N ASN A 142 -16.46 -0.45 7.69
CA ASN A 142 -15.31 0.15 8.34
C ASN A 142 -14.35 -0.94 8.82
N ILE A 143 -13.10 -0.87 8.41
CA ILE A 143 -12.02 -1.74 8.86
C ILE A 143 -11.06 -0.90 9.69
N GLY A 144 -10.84 -1.28 10.93
CA GLY A 144 -9.96 -0.59 11.86
C GLY A 144 -8.50 -0.63 11.45
N GLU A 145 -7.66 -0.04 12.29
CA GLU A 145 -6.21 0.02 12.08
C GLU A 145 -5.55 -1.35 12.28
N ARG A 146 -4.44 -1.59 11.58
CA ARG A 146 -3.58 -2.76 11.74
C ARG A 146 -4.33 -4.10 11.65
N CYS A 147 -5.39 -4.12 10.86
CA CYS A 147 -6.08 -5.37 10.54
C CYS A 147 -5.28 -6.21 9.55
N LEU A 148 -5.35 -7.53 9.71
CA LEU A 148 -4.79 -8.51 8.79
C LEU A 148 -5.92 -9.33 8.19
N ILE A 149 -6.38 -8.94 7.02
CA ILE A 149 -7.38 -9.69 6.24
C ILE A 149 -6.63 -10.63 5.30
N GLY A 150 -6.73 -11.94 5.54
CA GLY A 150 -6.09 -12.96 4.72
C GLY A 150 -6.62 -12.98 3.29
N MET A 151 -5.93 -13.70 2.40
CA MET A 151 -6.37 -13.85 1.02
C MET A 151 -7.75 -14.53 0.91
N GLY A 152 -8.54 -14.13 -0.10
CA GLY A 152 -9.82 -14.79 -0.42
C GLY A 152 -10.94 -14.56 0.60
N GLN A 153 -10.79 -13.58 1.49
CA GLN A 153 -11.81 -13.25 2.49
C GLN A 153 -12.95 -12.40 1.92
N ARG A 154 -14.14 -12.60 2.48
CA ARG A 154 -15.30 -11.75 2.24
C ARG A 154 -15.61 -10.98 3.52
N VAL A 155 -15.25 -9.70 3.57
CA VAL A 155 -15.51 -8.84 4.73
C VAL A 155 -16.89 -8.21 4.55
N LEU A 156 -17.86 -8.65 5.33
CA LEU A 156 -19.28 -8.27 5.20
C LEU A 156 -19.76 -7.32 6.30
N ILE A 157 -18.99 -7.18 7.39
CA ILE A 157 -19.30 -6.36 8.58
C ILE A 157 -18.04 -5.60 8.99
N ASP A 158 -18.20 -4.60 9.82
CA ASP A 158 -17.12 -3.81 10.39
C ASP A 158 -16.11 -4.69 11.14
N CYS A 159 -14.85 -4.31 11.08
CA CYS A 159 -13.73 -4.98 11.77
C CYS A 159 -13.09 -3.99 12.74
N GLU A 160 -12.97 -4.37 14.00
CA GLU A 160 -12.25 -3.59 15.00
C GLU A 160 -10.73 -3.56 14.70
N ALA A 161 -10.02 -2.57 15.25
CA ALA A 161 -8.57 -2.46 15.11
C ALA A 161 -7.87 -3.75 15.55
N GLY A 162 -6.86 -4.18 14.81
CA GLY A 162 -6.09 -5.38 15.06
C GLY A 162 -6.81 -6.69 14.70
N THR A 163 -8.00 -6.64 14.08
CA THR A 163 -8.69 -7.85 13.61
C THR A 163 -7.79 -8.67 12.68
N CYS A 164 -7.68 -9.98 12.98
CA CYS A 164 -6.98 -10.95 12.16
C CYS A 164 -7.97 -11.98 11.58
N MET A 165 -8.18 -11.93 10.28
CA MET A 165 -8.95 -12.93 9.52
C MET A 165 -7.95 -13.78 8.72
N PRO A 166 -7.58 -15.00 9.17
CA PRO A 166 -6.64 -15.85 8.45
C PRO A 166 -7.23 -16.28 7.09
N PRO A 167 -6.38 -16.66 6.12
CA PRO A 167 -6.89 -17.20 4.85
C PRO A 167 -7.75 -18.46 5.09
N PRO A 168 -8.69 -18.77 4.18
CA PRO A 168 -9.45 -20.01 4.26
C PRO A 168 -8.50 -21.21 4.37
N LYS A 169 -8.87 -22.19 5.21
CA LYS A 169 -8.10 -23.44 5.31
C LYS A 169 -8.11 -24.13 3.94
N ARG A 170 -6.97 -24.72 3.57
CA ARG A 170 -6.95 -25.60 2.41
C ARG A 170 -7.91 -26.76 2.69
N SER A 171 -8.86 -27.00 1.77
CA SER A 171 -9.59 -28.25 1.76
C SER A 171 -8.60 -29.37 1.50
N SER A 172 -8.49 -30.28 2.43
CA SER A 172 -7.71 -31.54 2.30
C SER A 172 -8.26 -32.40 1.17
#